data_7b0d4dccc45e62cd40f8ca73c620f413
#
_entry.id   7b0d4dccc45e62cd40f8ca73c620f413
#
_cell.length_a   1.000
_cell.length_b   1.000
_cell.length_c   1.000
_cell.angle_alpha   90.00
_cell.angle_beta   90.00
_cell.angle_gamma   90.00
#
_symmetry.space_group_name_H-M   'P 1'
#
loop_
_entity.id
_entity.type
_entity.pdbx_description
1 polymer ?
#
loop_
_entity_poly.entity_id
_entity_poly.type
_entity_poly.pdbx_seq_one_letter_code
_entity_poly.pdbx_strand_id
1 'polypeptide(L)'
;MQDLNDLYYFSAVVEHGGYAAAERALGIPKSRLSRRIAQLENELGVRLLQRSTRRFAVTDVGHSVFRHAQAMLASAQAARDTVERVSATP
;
A
#
# COMPACT_ATOMS: atom_id res chain seq x y z
N MET A 1 -11.70 10.96 7.90
CA MET A 1 -10.33 10.67 7.51
C MET A 1 -10.24 9.32 6.83
N GLN A 2 -9.46 9.23 5.80
CA GLN A 2 -9.22 8.00 5.05
C GLN A 2 -8.52 6.95 5.92
N ASP A 3 -8.83 5.68 5.67
CA ASP A 3 -8.15 4.57 6.34
C ASP A 3 -6.73 4.41 5.76
N LEU A 4 -5.72 4.68 6.56
CA LEU A 4 -4.32 4.60 6.13
C LEU A 4 -3.89 3.17 5.80
N ASN A 5 -4.60 2.16 6.29
CA ASN A 5 -4.32 0.77 5.91
C ASN A 5 -4.55 0.54 4.43
N ASP A 6 -5.45 1.28 3.81
CA ASP A 6 -5.68 1.15 2.37
C ASP A 6 -4.47 1.59 1.56
N LEU A 7 -3.76 2.62 2.03
CA LEU A 7 -2.49 3.04 1.41
C LEU A 7 -1.41 1.98 1.61
N TYR A 8 -1.37 1.34 2.77
CA TYR A 8 -0.46 0.23 3.01
C TYR A 8 -0.75 -0.94 2.05
N TYR A 9 -2.01 -1.33 1.91
CA TYR A 9 -2.39 -2.41 1.00
C TYR A 9 -2.03 -2.08 -0.45
N PHE A 10 -2.32 -0.86 -0.87
CA PHE A 10 -1.96 -0.41 -2.22
C PHE A 10 -0.45 -0.46 -2.44
N SER A 11 0.32 0.06 -1.48
CA SER A 11 1.78 0.03 -1.54
C SER A 11 2.30 -1.40 -1.66
N ALA A 12 1.75 -2.33 -0.90
CA ALA A 12 2.17 -3.73 -0.92
C ALA A 12 1.86 -4.39 -2.27
N VAL A 13 0.69 -4.12 -2.84
CA VAL A 13 0.31 -4.68 -4.14
C VAL A 13 1.24 -4.16 -5.23
N VAL A 14 1.58 -2.87 -5.22
CA VAL A 14 2.53 -2.29 -6.18
C VAL A 14 3.91 -2.88 -6.00
N GLU A 15 4.39 -2.95 -4.76
CA GLU A 15 5.74 -3.44 -4.45
C GLU A 15 5.92 -4.89 -4.88
N HIS A 16 4.91 -5.73 -4.69
CA HIS A 16 4.97 -7.14 -5.04
C HIS A 16 4.56 -7.43 -6.48
N GLY A 17 4.12 -6.41 -7.21
CA GLY A 17 3.82 -6.56 -8.62
C GLY A 17 2.47 -7.20 -8.95
N GLY A 18 1.55 -7.24 -7.99
CA GLY A 18 0.21 -7.77 -8.22
C GLY A 18 -0.45 -8.33 -6.98
N TYR A 19 -1.72 -8.67 -7.10
CA TYR A 19 -2.53 -9.15 -5.98
C TYR A 19 -2.09 -10.51 -5.46
N ALA A 20 -1.76 -11.44 -6.37
CA ALA A 20 -1.39 -12.80 -5.95
C ALA A 20 -0.11 -12.80 -5.12
N ALA A 21 0.90 -12.06 -5.57
CA ALA A 21 2.17 -11.97 -4.83
C ALA A 21 1.98 -11.23 -3.51
N ALA A 22 1.17 -10.19 -3.49
CA ALA A 22 0.87 -9.46 -2.25
C ALA A 22 0.11 -10.35 -1.26
N GLU A 23 -0.84 -11.16 -1.73
CA GLU A 23 -1.55 -12.12 -0.90
C GLU A 23 -0.57 -13.08 -0.20
N ARG A 24 0.38 -13.62 -0.96
CA ARG A 24 1.38 -14.52 -0.40
C ARG A 24 2.27 -13.84 0.65
N ALA A 25 2.63 -12.59 0.38
CA ALA A 25 3.53 -11.84 1.27
C ALA A 25 2.84 -11.39 2.56
N LEU A 26 1.57 -10.96 2.47
CA LEU A 26 0.87 -10.36 3.60
C LEU A 26 -0.02 -11.35 4.36
N GLY A 27 -0.39 -12.46 3.73
CA GLY A 27 -1.37 -13.38 4.32
C GLY A 27 -2.79 -12.82 4.28
N ILE A 28 -3.08 -11.85 3.41
CA ILE A 28 -4.38 -11.23 3.25
C ILE A 28 -4.96 -11.68 1.91
N PRO A 29 -6.21 -12.19 1.87
CA PRO A 29 -6.79 -12.65 0.61
C PRO A 29 -6.81 -11.57 -0.47
N LYS A 30 -6.47 -11.94 -1.69
CA LYS A 30 -6.44 -10.98 -2.81
C LYS A 30 -7.80 -10.32 -3.04
N SER A 31 -8.90 -11.00 -2.75
CA SER A 31 -10.24 -10.41 -2.86
C SER A 31 -10.42 -9.24 -1.89
N ARG A 32 -9.87 -9.36 -0.69
CA ARG A 32 -9.90 -8.28 0.30
C ARG A 32 -9.00 -7.12 -0.14
N LEU A 33 -7.79 -7.41 -0.61
CA LEU A 33 -6.87 -6.39 -1.12
C LEU A 33 -7.51 -5.62 -2.28
N SER A 34 -8.11 -6.34 -3.22
CA SER A 34 -8.79 -5.73 -4.38
C SER A 34 -9.93 -4.81 -3.95
N ARG A 35 -10.75 -5.27 -3.00
CA ARG A 35 -11.89 -4.48 -2.51
C ARG A 35 -11.42 -3.21 -1.79
N ARG A 36 -10.40 -3.31 -0.95
CA ARG A 36 -9.89 -2.15 -0.22
C ARG A 36 -9.26 -1.13 -1.16
N ILE A 37 -8.53 -1.57 -2.18
CA ILE A 37 -7.93 -0.67 -3.15
C ILE A 37 -9.00 -0.02 -4.02
N ALA A 38 -10.04 -0.75 -4.42
CA ALA A 38 -11.17 -0.16 -5.14
C ALA A 38 -11.85 0.93 -4.32
N GLN A 39 -12.02 0.71 -3.02
CA GLN A 39 -12.58 1.72 -2.13
C GLN A 39 -11.68 2.95 -2.04
N LEU A 40 -10.37 2.75 -1.95
CA LEU A 40 -9.39 3.84 -1.96
C LEU A 40 -9.51 4.67 -3.23
N GLU A 41 -9.58 4.00 -4.39
CA GLU A 41 -9.78 4.70 -5.67
C GLU A 41 -11.06 5.53 -5.68
N ASN A 42 -12.17 4.96 -5.15
CA ASN A 42 -13.43 5.68 -5.08
C ASN A 42 -13.32 6.92 -4.17
N GLU A 43 -12.68 6.80 -3.03
CA GLU A 43 -12.51 7.92 -2.10
C GLU A 43 -11.64 9.03 -2.69
N LEU A 44 -10.60 8.65 -3.43
CA LEU A 44 -9.69 9.61 -4.05
C LEU A 44 -10.24 10.16 -5.37
N GLY A 45 -11.20 9.47 -5.98
CA GLY A 45 -11.79 9.87 -7.25
C GLY A 45 -10.86 9.69 -8.45
N VAL A 46 -9.87 8.78 -8.35
CA VAL A 46 -8.93 8.51 -9.44
C VAL A 46 -8.64 7.01 -9.51
N ARG A 47 -8.16 6.56 -10.66
CA ARG A 47 -7.65 5.21 -10.83
C ARG A 47 -6.19 5.17 -10.42
N LEU A 48 -5.85 4.23 -9.57
CA LEU A 48 -4.46 3.98 -9.15
C LEU A 48 -3.86 2.81 -9.95
N LEU A 49 -4.69 1.86 -10.36
CA LEU A 49 -4.28 0.71 -11.14
C LEU A 49 -4.99 0.71 -12.49
N GLN A 50 -4.27 0.29 -13.54
CA GLN A 50 -4.85 0.15 -14.87
C GLN A 50 -5.85 -1.01 -14.88
N ARG A 51 -7.02 -0.80 -15.50
CA ARG A 51 -8.09 -1.80 -15.53
C ARG A 51 -8.17 -2.57 -16.85
N SER A 52 -7.66 -1.97 -17.92
CA SER A 52 -7.86 -2.49 -19.28
C SER A 52 -6.67 -3.26 -19.81
N THR A 53 -5.68 -3.58 -18.98
CA THR A 53 -4.51 -4.34 -19.41
C THR A 53 -4.54 -5.75 -18.83
N ARG A 54 -3.91 -6.69 -19.53
CA ARG A 54 -3.74 -8.06 -19.03
C ARG A 54 -2.65 -8.14 -17.98
N ARG A 55 -1.73 -7.19 -18.01
CA ARG A 55 -0.63 -7.13 -17.05
C ARG A 55 -0.98 -6.15 -15.95
N PHE A 56 -0.52 -6.47 -14.76
CA PHE A 56 -0.60 -5.53 -13.65
C PHE A 56 0.17 -4.28 -14.02
N ALA A 57 -0.48 -3.13 -13.91
CA ALA A 57 0.13 -1.84 -14.22
C ALA A 57 -0.45 -0.76 -13.32
N VAL A 58 0.38 0.22 -13.00
CA VAL A 58 0.04 1.33 -12.12
C VAL A 58 -0.11 2.59 -12.98
N THR A 59 -1.13 3.41 -12.69
CA THR A 59 -1.31 4.68 -13.40
C THR A 59 -0.24 5.68 -12.97
N ASP A 60 -0.10 6.78 -13.71
CA ASP A 60 0.85 7.84 -13.34
C ASP A 60 0.53 8.40 -11.94
N VAL A 61 -0.75 8.68 -11.67
CA VAL A 61 -1.16 9.16 -10.34
C VAL A 61 -0.95 8.06 -9.30
N GLY A 62 -1.14 6.79 -9.69
CA GLY A 62 -0.86 5.66 -8.81
C GLY A 62 0.59 5.60 -8.38
N HIS A 63 1.52 5.84 -9.30
CA HIS A 63 2.95 5.90 -8.95
C HIS A 63 3.25 7.02 -7.96
N SER A 64 2.61 8.18 -8.11
CA SER A 64 2.78 9.30 -7.18
C SER A 64 2.22 8.96 -5.80
N VAL A 65 1.03 8.35 -5.75
CA VAL A 65 0.42 7.91 -4.49
C VAL A 65 1.29 6.84 -3.83
N PHE A 66 1.86 5.93 -4.62
CA PHE A 66 2.75 4.89 -4.10
C PHE A 66 3.97 5.50 -3.38
N ARG A 67 4.60 6.52 -3.98
CA ARG A 67 5.74 7.20 -3.33
C ARG A 67 5.36 7.80 -1.98
N HIS A 68 4.18 8.43 -1.90
CA HIS A 68 3.69 8.99 -0.63
C HIS A 68 3.35 7.90 0.38
N ALA A 69 2.78 6.79 -0.07
CA ALA A 69 2.51 5.65 0.81
C ALA A 69 3.81 5.07 1.37
N GLN A 70 4.85 4.96 0.53
CA GLN A 70 6.16 4.50 1.00
C GLN A 70 6.74 5.44 2.05
N ALA A 71 6.62 6.75 1.85
CA ALA A 71 7.10 7.75 2.81
C ALA A 71 6.34 7.63 4.15
N MET A 72 5.03 7.41 4.09
CA MET A 72 4.20 7.20 5.27
C MET A 72 4.67 5.98 6.06
N LEU A 73 4.88 4.86 5.36
CA LEU A 73 5.31 3.61 6.00
C LEU A 73 6.73 3.73 6.57
N ALA A 74 7.62 4.42 5.86
CA ALA A 74 8.98 4.66 6.35
C ALA A 74 8.96 5.51 7.62
N SER A 75 8.10 6.52 7.67
CA SER A 75 7.96 7.38 8.84
C SER A 75 7.39 6.60 10.03
N ALA A 76 6.40 5.73 9.79
CA ALA A 76 5.86 4.86 10.84
C ALA A 76 6.94 3.92 11.37
N GLN A 77 7.76 3.34 10.50
CA GLN A 77 8.85 2.46 10.92
C GLN A 77 9.91 3.24 11.71
N ALA A 78 10.21 4.46 11.30
CA ALA A 78 11.16 5.31 12.02
C ALA A 78 10.68 5.61 13.45
N ALA A 79 9.38 5.79 13.63
CA ALA A 79 8.80 5.98 14.96
C ALA A 79 9.02 4.74 15.85
N ARG A 80 8.80 3.55 15.28
CA ARG A 80 9.02 2.27 15.99
C ARG A 80 10.50 2.11 16.35
N ASP A 81 11.40 2.41 15.41
CA ASP A 81 12.84 2.31 15.63
C ASP A 81 13.30 3.23 16.75
N THR A 82 12.70 4.43 16.84
CA THR A 82 13.00 5.37 17.92
C THR A 82 12.68 4.76 19.28
N VAL A 83 11.52 4.13 19.41
CA VAL A 83 11.10 3.47 20.65
C VAL A 83 12.03 2.29 20.97
N GLU A 84 12.37 1.49 19.98
CA GLU A 84 13.26 0.34 20.17
C GLU A 84 14.64 0.78 20.66
N ARG A 85 15.19 1.88 20.13
CA ARG A 85 16.47 2.41 20.59
C ARG A 85 16.41 2.84 22.06
N VAL A 86 15.34 3.48 22.45
CA VAL A 86 15.15 3.90 23.86
C VAL A 86 15.03 2.67 24.75
N SER A 87 14.28 1.66 24.34
CA SER A 87 14.08 0.43 25.12
C SER A 87 15.36 -0.40 25.22
N ALA A 88 16.26 -0.32 24.24
CA ALA A 88 17.53 -1.05 24.22
C ALA A 88 18.60 -0.40 25.10
N THR A 89 18.40 0.86 25.53
CA THR A 89 19.37 1.56 26.38
C THR A 89 19.19 1.09 27.83
N PRO A 90 20.25 0.60 28.48
CA PRO A 90 20.17 0.16 29.87
C PRO A 90 19.77 1.30 30.85
#